data_6735544af0a3217c6a0a9332f3368be8
#
_entry.id   6735544af0a3217c6a0a9332f3368be8
#
_cell.length_a   1.000
_cell.length_b   1.000
_cell.length_c   1.000
_cell.angle_alpha   90.00
_cell.angle_beta   90.00
_cell.angle_gamma   90.00
#
_symmetry.space_group_name_H-M   'P 1'
#
loop_
_entity.id
_entity.type
_entity.pdbx_description
1 polymer ?
#
loop_
_entity_poly.entity_id
_entity_poly.type
_entity_poly.pdbx_seq_one_letter_code
_entity_poly.pdbx_strand_id
1 'polypeptide(L)'
;MAWTKNITGIESGVFRSVNGNSDEMIGVGRCMKAGFPCSRVDVTNAKYDAIVDIGNGKLLRVQIKGTSGASISFTGGGRSGQQINRAVASRTYKYTKDDIDLILAVDSTNGDCYIIPVEDISKWGNTKSLSKLKAYKENWDILKNLATK
;
A
#
# COMPACT_ATOMS: atom_id res chain seq x y z
N MET A 1 -2.53 18.85 15.58
CA MET A 1 -1.80 17.72 16.20
C MET A 1 -1.24 16.83 15.09
N ALA A 2 0.04 16.48 15.18
CA ALA A 2 0.66 15.63 14.19
C ALA A 2 0.13 14.19 14.33
N TRP A 3 -0.30 13.61 13.23
CA TRP A 3 -0.76 12.22 13.17
C TRP A 3 0.39 11.24 13.46
N THR A 4 1.55 11.51 12.88
CA THR A 4 2.75 10.68 13.05
C THR A 4 3.67 11.34 14.06
N LYS A 5 4.06 10.60 15.09
CA LYS A 5 4.93 11.10 16.16
C LYS A 5 5.85 10.00 16.67
N ASN A 6 7.13 10.33 16.81
CA ASN A 6 8.11 9.47 17.47
C ASN A 6 8.24 9.89 18.93
N ILE A 7 7.21 9.57 19.74
CA ILE A 7 7.14 10.02 21.15
C ILE A 7 8.25 9.43 21.99
N THR A 8 8.61 8.18 21.73
CA THR A 8 9.64 7.49 22.52
C THR A 8 11.06 7.80 22.06
N GLY A 9 11.21 8.54 20.97
CA GLY A 9 12.51 8.92 20.45
C GLY A 9 13.35 7.75 19.96
N ILE A 10 12.72 6.68 19.44
CA ILE A 10 13.47 5.57 18.89
C ILE A 10 14.26 6.00 17.65
N GLU A 11 15.31 5.27 17.33
CA GLU A 11 16.20 5.57 16.21
C GLU A 11 15.39 5.68 14.91
N SER A 12 15.76 6.65 14.06
CA SER A 12 14.94 7.03 12.89
C SER A 12 14.71 5.89 11.89
N GLY A 13 15.69 5.02 11.70
CA GLY A 13 15.53 3.87 10.80
C GLY A 13 14.54 2.86 11.34
N VAL A 14 14.61 2.61 12.66
CA VAL A 14 13.63 1.74 13.34
C VAL A 14 12.25 2.37 13.29
N PHE A 15 12.17 3.68 13.55
CA PHE A 15 10.88 4.37 13.51
C PHE A 15 10.24 4.30 12.12
N ARG A 16 11.02 4.43 11.04
CA ARG A 16 10.49 4.26 9.68
C ARG A 16 9.85 2.90 9.48
N SER A 17 10.46 1.86 10.00
CA SER A 17 9.93 0.51 9.92
C SER A 17 8.64 0.37 10.71
N VAL A 18 8.63 0.89 11.94
CA VAL A 18 7.43 0.87 12.81
C VAL A 18 6.29 1.63 12.15
N ASN A 19 6.57 2.82 11.62
CA ASN A 19 5.56 3.64 10.96
C ASN A 19 5.02 2.97 9.70
N GLY A 20 5.89 2.34 8.89
CA GLY A 20 5.47 1.59 7.72
C GLY A 20 4.55 0.42 8.06
N ASN A 21 4.87 -0.32 9.13
CA ASN A 21 3.98 -1.38 9.62
C ASN A 21 2.65 -0.82 10.09
N SER A 22 2.64 0.35 10.72
CA SER A 22 1.40 1.00 11.14
C SER A 22 0.51 1.35 9.95
N ASP A 23 1.10 1.82 8.85
CA ASP A 23 0.35 2.13 7.64
C ASP A 23 -0.33 0.89 7.06
N GLU A 24 0.35 -0.26 7.09
CA GLU A 24 -0.26 -1.52 6.68
C GLU A 24 -1.47 -1.87 7.56
N MET A 25 -1.34 -1.72 8.86
CA MET A 25 -2.43 -2.02 9.80
C MET A 25 -3.60 -1.05 9.63
N ILE A 26 -3.30 0.22 9.37
CA ILE A 26 -4.33 1.23 9.08
C ILE A 26 -5.09 0.84 7.81
N GLY A 27 -4.38 0.48 6.75
CA GLY A 27 -5.00 0.06 5.50
C GLY A 27 -5.93 -1.14 5.68
N VAL A 28 -5.48 -2.16 6.38
CA VAL A 28 -6.30 -3.35 6.68
C VAL A 28 -7.54 -2.95 7.49
N GLY A 29 -7.34 -2.15 8.54
CA GLY A 29 -8.45 -1.69 9.39
C GLY A 29 -9.45 -0.85 8.62
N ARG A 30 -8.99 -0.02 7.70
CA ARG A 30 -9.88 0.81 6.88
C ARG A 30 -10.69 -0.03 5.89
N CYS A 31 -10.12 -1.09 5.30
CA CYS A 31 -10.88 -2.06 4.51
C CYS A 31 -12.03 -2.66 5.33
N MET A 32 -11.72 -3.08 6.55
CA MET A 32 -12.73 -3.68 7.43
C MET A 32 -13.82 -2.67 7.82
N LYS A 33 -13.45 -1.42 8.09
CA LYS A 33 -14.44 -0.38 8.39
C LYS A 33 -15.34 -0.08 7.20
N ALA A 34 -14.86 -0.31 5.99
CA ALA A 34 -15.66 -0.17 4.77
C ALA A 34 -16.55 -1.39 4.52
N GLY A 35 -16.42 -2.44 5.33
CA GLY A 35 -17.25 -3.64 5.24
C GLY A 35 -16.60 -4.81 4.49
N PHE A 36 -15.30 -4.73 4.21
CA PHE A 36 -14.60 -5.80 3.48
C PHE A 36 -13.70 -6.57 4.45
N PRO A 37 -13.95 -7.88 4.66
CA PRO A 37 -13.00 -8.68 5.43
C PRO A 37 -11.61 -8.59 4.80
N CYS A 38 -10.61 -8.36 5.62
CA CYS A 38 -9.25 -8.13 5.13
C CYS A 38 -8.27 -8.67 6.15
N SER A 39 -7.16 -9.25 5.67
CA SER A 39 -6.14 -9.80 6.54
C SER A 39 -4.75 -9.58 5.95
N ARG A 40 -3.80 -9.27 6.82
CA ARG A 40 -2.39 -9.22 6.41
C ARG A 40 -1.92 -10.63 6.10
N VAL A 41 -1.01 -10.74 5.11
CA VAL A 41 -0.36 -12.01 4.83
C VAL A 41 0.92 -12.13 5.66
N ASP A 42 1.18 -13.31 6.14
CA ASP A 42 2.30 -13.62 7.02
C ASP A 42 3.49 -14.20 6.24
N VAL A 43 3.70 -13.71 5.03
CA VAL A 43 4.76 -14.19 4.13
C VAL A 43 5.54 -12.99 3.61
N THR A 44 6.82 -12.93 3.93
CA THR A 44 7.67 -11.80 3.57
C THR A 44 8.02 -11.74 2.07
N ASN A 45 7.94 -12.86 1.36
CA ASN A 45 8.30 -12.92 -0.06
C ASN A 45 7.14 -12.64 -1.01
N ALA A 46 5.92 -12.53 -0.49
CA ALA A 46 4.78 -12.16 -1.32
C ALA A 46 4.90 -10.69 -1.76
N LYS A 47 4.48 -10.42 -2.99
CA LYS A 47 4.48 -9.04 -3.52
C LYS A 47 3.28 -8.23 -3.06
N TYR A 48 2.43 -8.81 -2.23
CA TYR A 48 1.27 -8.15 -1.65
C TYR A 48 1.30 -8.31 -0.13
N ASP A 49 0.70 -7.35 0.56
CA ASP A 49 0.73 -7.28 2.02
C ASP A 49 -0.54 -7.82 2.66
N ALA A 50 -1.63 -7.87 1.91
CA ALA A 50 -2.93 -8.25 2.44
C ALA A 50 -3.80 -8.90 1.38
N ILE A 51 -4.81 -9.62 1.86
CA ILE A 51 -5.88 -10.19 1.04
C ILE A 51 -7.19 -9.57 1.51
N VAL A 52 -7.98 -9.06 0.57
CA VAL A 52 -9.30 -8.52 0.86
C VAL A 52 -10.39 -9.35 0.17
N ASP A 53 -11.43 -9.67 0.92
CA ASP A 53 -12.60 -10.38 0.41
C ASP A 53 -13.63 -9.33 -0.04
N ILE A 54 -13.89 -9.26 -1.34
CA ILE A 54 -14.82 -8.29 -1.89
C ILE A 54 -16.20 -8.88 -2.21
N GLY A 55 -16.42 -10.15 -1.81
CA GLY A 55 -17.70 -10.82 -2.03
C GLY A 55 -17.72 -11.64 -3.32
N ASN A 56 -18.77 -12.41 -3.50
CA ASN A 56 -18.98 -13.29 -4.66
C ASN A 56 -17.85 -14.31 -4.84
N GLY A 57 -17.20 -14.72 -3.75
CA GLY A 57 -16.07 -15.64 -3.80
C GLY A 57 -14.79 -15.03 -4.32
N LYS A 58 -14.71 -13.71 -4.41
CA LYS A 58 -13.57 -13.02 -5.00
C LYS A 58 -12.65 -12.44 -3.93
N LEU A 59 -11.39 -12.83 -3.99
CA LEU A 59 -10.34 -12.30 -3.12
C LEU A 59 -9.36 -11.49 -3.97
N LEU A 60 -8.91 -10.36 -3.44
CA LEU A 60 -7.94 -9.51 -4.13
C LEU A 60 -6.65 -9.40 -3.33
N ARG A 61 -5.53 -9.38 -4.05
CA ARG A 61 -4.20 -9.18 -3.48
C ARG A 61 -3.92 -7.69 -3.42
N VAL A 62 -3.58 -7.21 -2.24
CA VAL A 62 -3.41 -5.78 -1.97
C VAL A 62 -1.97 -5.50 -1.54
N GLN A 63 -1.31 -4.59 -2.25
CA GLN A 63 -0.07 -3.99 -1.78
C GLN A 63 -0.42 -2.71 -1.03
N ILE A 64 0.00 -2.59 0.21
CA ILE A 64 -0.27 -1.40 1.02
C ILE A 64 1.00 -0.55 1.05
N LYS A 65 0.84 0.72 0.72
CA LYS A 65 1.95 1.67 0.71
C LYS A 65 1.61 2.92 1.49
N GLY A 66 2.41 3.21 2.50
CA GLY A 66 2.34 4.49 3.19
C GLY A 66 3.04 5.57 2.38
N THR A 67 2.57 6.79 2.52
CA THR A 67 3.20 7.96 1.92
C THR A 67 3.10 9.15 2.88
N SER A 68 4.05 10.06 2.79
CA SER A 68 4.06 11.28 3.60
C SER A 68 3.13 12.38 3.05
N GLY A 69 2.29 12.07 2.07
CA GLY A 69 1.25 12.99 1.61
C GLY A 69 1.54 13.70 0.30
N ALA A 70 2.70 13.47 -0.34
CA ALA A 70 3.05 14.12 -1.59
C ALA A 70 2.74 13.25 -2.81
N SER A 71 3.32 12.06 -2.88
CA SER A 71 3.16 11.15 -4.01
C SER A 71 3.22 9.71 -3.57
N ILE A 72 2.75 8.83 -4.42
CA ILE A 72 2.77 7.39 -4.20
C ILE A 72 3.61 6.72 -5.29
N SER A 73 4.42 5.74 -4.89
CA SER A 73 5.21 4.93 -5.79
C SER A 73 4.45 3.65 -6.14
N PHE A 74 4.51 3.28 -7.41
CA PHE A 74 3.90 2.03 -7.92
C PHE A 74 4.96 0.96 -8.16
N THR A 75 6.12 1.08 -7.49
CA THR A 75 7.23 0.14 -7.63
C THR A 75 7.50 -0.59 -6.34
N GLY A 76 8.00 -1.81 -6.46
CA GLY A 76 8.47 -2.62 -5.34
C GLY A 76 9.93 -3.01 -5.55
N GLY A 77 10.48 -3.77 -4.60
CA GLY A 77 11.86 -4.17 -4.61
C GLY A 77 12.79 -3.10 -4.08
N GLY A 78 14.03 -3.10 -4.56
CA GLY A 78 15.05 -2.19 -4.10
C GLY A 78 15.86 -2.79 -2.94
N ARG A 79 16.74 -1.97 -2.36
CA ARG A 79 17.60 -2.43 -1.26
C ARG A 79 16.87 -2.35 0.07
N SER A 80 16.89 -3.45 0.82
CA SER A 80 16.50 -3.41 2.21
C SER A 80 17.67 -2.89 3.05
N GLY A 81 17.38 -2.41 4.25
CA GLY A 81 18.42 -2.00 5.18
C GLY A 81 19.38 -3.12 5.59
N GLN A 82 19.03 -4.35 5.30
CA GLN A 82 19.83 -5.53 5.61
C GLN A 82 20.66 -6.04 4.43
N GLN A 83 20.60 -5.37 3.31
CA GLN A 83 21.34 -5.80 2.14
C GLN A 83 22.84 -5.59 2.35
N ILE A 84 23.57 -6.68 2.32
CA ILE A 84 25.00 -6.70 2.65
C ILE A 84 25.87 -6.46 1.42
N ASN A 85 25.45 -6.95 0.25
CA ASN A 85 26.26 -6.85 -0.95
C ASN A 85 25.91 -5.61 -1.77
N ARG A 86 26.65 -4.52 -1.54
CA ARG A 86 26.46 -3.25 -2.24
C ARG A 86 26.97 -3.26 -3.67
N ALA A 87 27.71 -4.30 -4.07
CA ALA A 87 28.16 -4.42 -5.46
C ALA A 87 27.06 -4.85 -6.40
N VAL A 88 25.98 -5.45 -5.86
CA VAL A 88 24.83 -5.84 -6.65
C VAL A 88 23.84 -4.67 -6.69
N ALA A 89 23.49 -4.21 -7.89
CA ALA A 89 22.50 -3.15 -8.04
C ALA A 89 21.15 -3.61 -7.48
N SER A 90 20.47 -2.71 -6.75
CA SER A 90 19.12 -2.99 -6.31
C SER A 90 18.19 -3.08 -7.51
N ARG A 91 17.28 -4.04 -7.50
CA ARG A 91 16.30 -4.22 -8.57
C ARG A 91 14.96 -3.68 -8.12
N THR A 92 14.42 -2.74 -8.88
CA THR A 92 13.06 -2.26 -8.69
C THR A 92 12.22 -2.75 -9.86
N TYR A 93 10.93 -2.96 -9.59
CA TYR A 93 9.97 -3.35 -10.60
C TYR A 93 8.69 -2.56 -10.37
N LYS A 94 7.99 -2.27 -11.45
CA LYS A 94 6.64 -1.70 -11.36
C LYS A 94 5.66 -2.85 -11.15
N TYR A 95 4.73 -2.68 -10.24
CA TYR A 95 3.70 -3.69 -9.98
C TYR A 95 2.83 -3.87 -11.21
N THR A 96 2.54 -5.13 -11.52
CA THR A 96 1.66 -5.51 -12.61
C THR A 96 0.53 -6.40 -12.08
N LYS A 97 -0.41 -6.71 -12.95
CA LYS A 97 -1.52 -7.62 -12.67
C LYS A 97 -1.06 -9.01 -12.22
N ASP A 98 0.14 -9.43 -12.60
CA ASP A 98 0.69 -10.72 -12.16
C ASP A 98 1.07 -10.68 -10.68
N ASP A 99 1.37 -9.51 -10.16
CA ASP A 99 1.86 -9.33 -8.78
C ASP A 99 0.75 -9.06 -7.79
N ILE A 100 -0.16 -8.15 -8.13
CA ILE A 100 -1.18 -7.61 -7.24
C ILE A 100 -2.45 -7.29 -8.04
N ASP A 101 -3.54 -7.05 -7.31
CA ASP A 101 -4.79 -6.59 -7.91
C ASP A 101 -5.00 -5.09 -7.70
N LEU A 102 -4.51 -4.56 -6.58
CA LEU A 102 -4.58 -3.11 -6.32
C LEU A 102 -3.48 -2.67 -5.36
N ILE A 103 -3.20 -1.38 -5.39
CA ILE A 103 -2.43 -0.70 -4.36
C ILE A 103 -3.40 0.07 -3.47
N LEU A 104 -3.26 -0.11 -2.17
CA LEU A 104 -3.93 0.70 -1.17
C LEU A 104 -2.89 1.67 -0.62
N ALA A 105 -2.98 2.92 -1.01
CA ALA A 105 -2.09 3.95 -0.49
C ALA A 105 -2.68 4.54 0.78
N VAL A 106 -1.85 4.68 1.80
CA VAL A 106 -2.23 5.28 3.07
C VAL A 106 -1.46 6.57 3.25
N ASP A 107 -2.18 7.68 3.36
CA ASP A 107 -1.55 8.94 3.71
C ASP A 107 -1.17 8.90 5.18
N SER A 108 0.12 8.78 5.43
CA SER A 108 0.68 8.63 6.78
C SER A 108 0.49 9.86 7.65
N THR A 109 0.07 10.98 7.07
CA THR A 109 -0.15 12.22 7.82
C THR A 109 -1.55 12.30 8.43
N ASN A 110 -2.52 11.54 7.92
CA ASN A 110 -3.90 11.61 8.38
C ASN A 110 -4.69 10.30 8.30
N GLY A 111 -4.11 9.24 7.72
CA GLY A 111 -4.77 7.93 7.61
C GLY A 111 -5.73 7.80 6.43
N ASP A 112 -5.84 8.80 5.56
CA ASP A 112 -6.68 8.69 4.37
C ASP A 112 -6.14 7.61 3.43
N CYS A 113 -7.05 6.85 2.83
CA CYS A 113 -6.70 5.75 1.93
C CYS A 113 -7.11 6.05 0.49
N TYR A 114 -6.29 5.56 -0.44
CA TYR A 114 -6.54 5.66 -1.88
C TYR A 114 -6.58 4.25 -2.45
N ILE A 115 -7.68 3.89 -3.09
CA ILE A 115 -7.92 2.54 -3.61
C ILE A 115 -7.62 2.55 -5.11
N ILE A 116 -6.48 1.99 -5.52
CA ILE A 116 -5.95 2.16 -6.86
C ILE A 116 -5.82 0.81 -7.56
N PRO A 117 -6.74 0.46 -8.48
CA PRO A 117 -6.64 -0.79 -9.24
C PRO A 117 -5.37 -0.85 -10.09
N VAL A 118 -4.79 -2.03 -10.21
CA VAL A 118 -3.56 -2.21 -10.97
C VAL A 118 -3.73 -1.88 -12.45
N GLU A 119 -4.92 -2.04 -13.00
CA GLU A 119 -5.21 -1.67 -14.39
C GLU A 119 -4.97 -0.19 -14.64
N ASP A 120 -5.31 0.67 -13.67
CA ASP A 120 -5.09 2.10 -13.80
C ASP A 120 -3.61 2.43 -13.66
N ILE A 121 -2.91 1.75 -12.74
CA ILE A 121 -1.48 1.93 -12.55
C ILE A 121 -0.69 1.64 -13.84
N SER A 122 -1.14 0.66 -14.61
CA SER A 122 -0.47 0.29 -15.86
C SER A 122 -0.44 1.41 -16.90
N LYS A 123 -1.32 2.39 -16.77
CA LYS A 123 -1.43 3.54 -17.68
C LYS A 123 -0.53 4.69 -17.28
N TRP A 124 0.08 4.65 -16.11
CA TRP A 124 0.86 5.74 -15.54
C TRP A 124 2.34 5.37 -15.43
N GLY A 125 3.16 6.34 -15.03
CA GLY A 125 4.56 6.10 -14.74
C GLY A 125 4.76 5.42 -13.39
N ASN A 126 5.97 5.51 -12.87
CA ASN A 126 6.33 4.82 -11.61
C ASN A 126 5.81 5.52 -10.36
N THR A 127 5.42 6.78 -10.47
CA THR A 127 4.89 7.57 -9.35
C THR A 127 3.75 8.45 -9.82
N LYS A 128 2.90 8.87 -8.87
CA LYS A 128 1.84 9.83 -9.14
C LYS A 128 1.57 10.63 -7.89
N SER A 129 1.32 11.93 -8.05
CA SER A 129 1.02 12.77 -6.90
C SER A 129 -0.38 12.50 -6.37
N LEU A 130 -0.55 12.57 -5.06
CA LEU A 130 -1.85 12.32 -4.43
C LEU A 130 -2.90 13.33 -4.88
N SER A 131 -2.49 14.55 -5.20
CA SER A 131 -3.42 15.57 -5.70
C SER A 131 -4.11 15.17 -7.01
N LYS A 132 -3.48 14.29 -7.79
CA LYS A 132 -4.05 13.78 -9.04
C LYS A 132 -4.81 12.46 -8.85
N LEU A 133 -4.91 11.99 -7.62
CA LEU A 133 -5.56 10.72 -7.28
C LEU A 133 -6.85 10.93 -6.47
N LYS A 134 -7.44 12.10 -6.53
CA LYS A 134 -8.64 12.43 -5.74
C LYS A 134 -9.81 11.49 -6.01
N ALA A 135 -9.93 10.98 -7.23
CA ALA A 135 -10.99 10.04 -7.59
C ALA A 135 -10.89 8.70 -6.85
N TYR A 136 -9.72 8.39 -6.34
CA TYR A 136 -9.45 7.14 -5.62
C TYR A 136 -9.52 7.30 -4.10
N LYS A 137 -9.51 8.56 -3.62
CA LYS A 137 -9.43 8.86 -2.20
C LYS A 137 -10.70 8.44 -1.48
N GLU A 138 -10.57 7.53 -0.52
CA GLU A 138 -11.67 7.01 0.27
C GLU A 138 -12.83 6.48 -0.59
N ASN A 139 -12.55 6.08 -1.81
CA ASN A 139 -13.54 5.58 -2.75
C ASN A 139 -13.60 4.05 -2.66
N TRP A 140 -14.23 3.56 -1.61
CA TRP A 140 -14.35 2.14 -1.33
C TRP A 140 -15.30 1.42 -2.29
N ASP A 141 -16.15 2.18 -3.01
CA ASP A 141 -16.98 1.62 -4.08
C ASP A 141 -16.14 0.98 -5.19
N ILE A 142 -14.89 1.38 -5.35
CA ILE A 142 -13.98 0.75 -6.31
C ILE A 142 -13.86 -0.75 -6.02
N LEU A 143 -13.72 -1.14 -4.76
CA LEU A 143 -13.65 -2.56 -4.37
C LEU A 143 -14.96 -3.27 -4.68
N LYS A 144 -16.08 -2.64 -4.35
CA LYS A 144 -17.40 -3.19 -4.64
C LYS A 144 -17.58 -3.44 -6.12
N ASN A 145 -17.15 -2.49 -6.95
CA ASN A 145 -17.29 -2.59 -8.40
C ASN A 145 -16.38 -3.68 -9.00
N LEU A 146 -15.23 -3.95 -8.39
CA LEU A 146 -14.36 -5.04 -8.83
C LEU A 146 -14.98 -6.41 -8.61
N ALA A 147 -15.90 -6.54 -7.67
CA ALA A 147 -16.59 -7.80 -7.39
C ALA A 147 -17.50 -8.25 -8.54
N THR A 148 -17.93 -7.31 -9.38
CA THR A 148 -18.85 -7.58 -10.48
C THR A 148 -18.18 -7.80 -11.83
N LYS A 149 -16.85 -7.71 -11.87
CA LYS A 149 -16.09 -7.92 -13.11
C LYS A 149 -15.71 -9.37 -13.34
#